data_85843f5a9a2190aa4dee52907ba1b771
#
_entry.id   85843f5a9a2190aa4dee52907ba1b771
#
_cell.length_a   1.000
_cell.length_b   1.000
_cell.length_c   1.000
_cell.angle_alpha   90.00
_cell.angle_beta   90.00
_cell.angle_gamma   90.00
#
_symmetry.space_group_name_H-M   'P 1'
#
loop_
_entity.id
_entity.type
_entity.pdbx_description
1 polymer ?
#
loop_
_entity_poly.entity_id
_entity_poly.type
_entity_poly.pdbx_seq_one_letter_code
_entity_poly.pdbx_strand_id
1 'polypeptide(L)'
;MVLYQPSAKLGEMPTNGIMLYSFAECRKKFGSPYQIDKAITAGRLWKLDVGVYSDTGSENELEIVQWRHPNAVMTFDSAYFYHDLTDAVPEFYYMATAHGARPMRDPLVKQFYMPSGTEELGVTTIEYCGDKVRIFDLERLLIETARMKGKLAPDMYKEVVLSFRLRSSELEAYKIADYLAHFARRDALESIIYEEVF
;
A
#
# COMPACT_ATOMS: atom_id res chain seq x y z
N MET A 1 20.90 -3.87 8.09
CA MET A 1 20.98 -4.62 6.81
C MET A 1 20.71 -6.07 7.16
N VAL A 2 19.44 -6.45 7.17
CA VAL A 2 19.01 -7.84 7.41
C VAL A 2 18.58 -8.41 6.07
N LEU A 3 19.37 -9.31 5.53
CA LEU A 3 19.10 -10.03 4.29
C LEU A 3 17.95 -11.02 4.54
N TYR A 4 16.83 -10.80 3.87
CA TYR A 4 15.72 -11.73 3.78
C TYR A 4 16.18 -12.99 3.04
N GLN A 5 16.23 -14.12 3.71
CA GLN A 5 16.41 -15.44 3.09
C GLN A 5 15.05 -16.15 3.09
N PRO A 6 14.53 -16.54 1.92
CA PRO A 6 13.34 -17.39 1.87
C PRO A 6 13.72 -18.85 2.11
N SER A 7 13.46 -19.35 3.30
CA SER A 7 13.44 -20.77 3.57
C SER A 7 12.13 -21.17 4.20
N ALA A 8 11.14 -21.53 3.39
CA ALA A 8 9.94 -22.21 3.89
C ALA A 8 9.65 -23.42 3.01
N LYS A 9 9.59 -24.57 3.65
CA LYS A 9 9.07 -25.81 3.08
C LYS A 9 7.59 -25.61 2.74
N LEU A 10 7.21 -25.97 1.50
CA LEU A 10 5.81 -26.11 1.10
C LEU A 10 5.18 -27.25 1.94
N GLY A 11 4.42 -26.85 2.95
CA GLY A 11 3.42 -27.68 3.60
C GLY A 11 2.07 -27.04 3.34
N GLU A 12 1.09 -27.85 2.94
CA GLU A 12 -0.28 -27.43 2.66
C GLU A 12 -0.82 -26.55 3.81
N MET A 13 -1.07 -25.26 3.53
CA MET A 13 -1.68 -24.37 4.50
C MET A 13 -3.19 -24.56 4.51
N PRO A 14 -3.81 -24.70 5.69
CA PRO A 14 -5.26 -24.66 5.77
C PRO A 14 -5.74 -23.25 5.37
N THR A 15 -6.72 -23.21 4.50
CA THR A 15 -7.43 -22.00 4.06
C THR A 15 -8.33 -21.39 5.15
N ASN A 16 -7.80 -21.21 6.35
CA ASN A 16 -8.41 -20.38 7.38
C ASN A 16 -7.72 -19.02 7.35
N GLY A 17 -8.45 -17.99 6.93
CA GLY A 17 -7.91 -16.65 6.78
C GLY A 17 -7.20 -16.19 8.04
N ILE A 18 -5.97 -15.73 7.86
CA ILE A 18 -5.14 -15.03 8.83
C ILE A 18 -6.00 -13.96 9.52
N MET A 19 -6.10 -14.00 10.86
CA MET A 19 -6.89 -13.03 11.58
C MET A 19 -6.01 -12.19 12.50
N LEU A 20 -5.88 -10.90 12.13
CA LEU A 20 -5.32 -9.89 13.01
C LEU A 20 -6.40 -9.35 13.95
N TYR A 21 -6.03 -9.10 15.20
CA TYR A 21 -6.92 -8.62 16.23
C TYR A 21 -6.37 -7.35 16.90
N SER A 22 -7.24 -6.38 17.13
CA SER A 22 -6.99 -5.30 18.08
C SER A 22 -7.07 -5.81 19.53
N PHE A 23 -6.55 -5.04 20.48
CA PHE A 23 -6.71 -5.35 21.89
C PHE A 23 -8.19 -5.46 22.33
N ALA A 24 -9.07 -4.64 21.74
CA ALA A 24 -10.51 -4.68 22.02
C ALA A 24 -11.15 -5.99 21.55
N GLU A 25 -10.75 -6.50 20.38
CA GLU A 25 -11.21 -7.79 19.86
C GLU A 25 -10.64 -8.96 20.68
N CYS A 26 -9.36 -8.89 21.08
CA CYS A 26 -8.78 -9.85 22.03
C CYS A 26 -9.55 -9.87 23.35
N ARG A 27 -9.94 -8.70 23.89
CA ARG A 27 -10.77 -8.63 25.10
C ARG A 27 -12.13 -9.30 24.92
N LYS A 28 -12.77 -9.16 23.77
CA LYS A 28 -14.03 -9.86 23.47
C LYS A 28 -13.85 -11.37 23.37
N LYS A 29 -12.73 -11.82 22.75
CA LYS A 29 -12.45 -13.25 22.51
C LYS A 29 -11.97 -13.98 23.78
N PHE A 30 -11.12 -13.35 24.59
CA PHE A 30 -10.45 -13.97 25.74
C PHE A 30 -10.95 -13.45 27.11
N GLY A 31 -11.68 -12.33 27.15
CA GLY A 31 -12.31 -11.76 28.35
C GLY A 31 -11.47 -10.68 29.02
N SER A 32 -10.41 -11.01 29.73
CA SER A 32 -9.60 -10.04 30.49
C SER A 32 -8.16 -9.93 29.99
N PRO A 33 -7.43 -8.84 30.33
CA PRO A 33 -6.01 -8.73 30.05
C PRO A 33 -5.20 -9.93 30.54
N TYR A 34 -5.51 -10.43 31.73
CA TYR A 34 -4.85 -11.63 32.28
C TYR A 34 -5.06 -12.87 31.41
N GLN A 35 -6.25 -13.07 30.86
CA GLN A 35 -6.54 -14.21 29.96
C GLN A 35 -5.85 -14.04 28.60
N ILE A 36 -5.68 -12.79 28.12
CA ILE A 36 -4.90 -12.48 26.92
C ILE A 36 -3.44 -12.87 27.15
N ASP A 37 -2.83 -12.44 28.27
CA ASP A 37 -1.45 -12.79 28.61
C ASP A 37 -1.26 -14.30 28.76
N LYS A 38 -2.24 -14.98 29.37
CA LYS A 38 -2.25 -16.44 29.47
C LYS A 38 -2.33 -17.13 28.10
N ALA A 39 -3.12 -16.58 27.16
CA ALA A 39 -3.20 -17.09 25.79
C ALA A 39 -1.88 -16.90 25.03
N ILE A 40 -1.20 -15.76 25.22
CA ILE A 40 0.12 -15.49 24.65
C ILE A 40 1.15 -16.48 25.21
N THR A 41 1.21 -16.65 26.54
CA THR A 41 2.12 -17.58 27.19
C THR A 41 1.90 -19.04 26.75
N ALA A 42 0.64 -19.39 26.46
CA ALA A 42 0.26 -20.72 25.97
C ALA A 42 0.46 -20.92 24.45
N GLY A 43 1.00 -19.95 23.71
CA GLY A 43 1.21 -20.00 22.27
C GLY A 43 -0.09 -20.10 21.45
N ARG A 44 -1.19 -19.57 21.96
CA ARG A 44 -2.49 -19.51 21.26
C ARG A 44 -2.83 -18.13 20.71
N LEU A 45 -2.01 -17.16 21.03
CA LEU A 45 -2.09 -15.78 20.57
C LEU A 45 -0.69 -15.20 20.53
N TRP A 46 -0.36 -14.46 19.49
CA TRP A 46 0.92 -13.76 19.34
C TRP A 46 0.67 -12.25 19.38
N LYS A 47 1.48 -11.55 20.14
CA LYS A 47 1.51 -10.09 20.13
C LYS A 47 2.56 -9.66 19.12
N LEU A 48 2.12 -9.15 17.98
CA LEU A 48 3.01 -8.75 16.88
C LEU A 48 3.55 -7.33 17.08
N ASP A 49 2.69 -6.43 17.60
CA ASP A 49 3.04 -5.03 17.86
C ASP A 49 2.12 -4.43 18.92
N VAL A 50 2.28 -3.13 19.22
CA VAL A 50 1.41 -2.41 20.14
C VAL A 50 -0.04 -2.45 19.66
N GLY A 51 -0.89 -3.17 20.39
CA GLY A 51 -2.31 -3.31 20.07
C GLY A 51 -2.63 -4.23 18.88
N VAL A 52 -1.65 -4.95 18.34
CA VAL A 52 -1.83 -5.90 17.23
C VAL A 52 -1.50 -7.30 17.69
N TYR A 53 -2.44 -8.20 17.49
CA TYR A 53 -2.33 -9.61 17.87
C TYR A 53 -2.75 -10.51 16.71
N SER A 54 -2.26 -11.75 16.73
CA SER A 54 -2.54 -12.77 15.71
C SER A 54 -2.78 -14.13 16.37
N ASP A 55 -3.51 -14.98 15.71
CA ASP A 55 -3.65 -16.38 16.09
C ASP A 55 -2.67 -17.32 15.35
N THR A 56 -1.91 -16.83 14.40
CA THR A 56 -0.89 -17.58 13.64
C THR A 56 0.54 -17.14 13.96
N GLY A 57 0.78 -15.83 14.16
CA GLY A 57 2.09 -15.25 14.42
C GLY A 57 3.02 -15.21 13.22
N SER A 58 2.47 -15.41 12.01
CA SER A 58 3.23 -15.48 10.76
C SER A 58 3.06 -14.29 9.85
N GLU A 59 2.33 -13.27 10.29
CA GLU A 59 2.01 -12.07 9.54
C GLU A 59 3.25 -11.22 9.31
N ASN A 60 3.35 -10.70 8.09
CA ASN A 60 4.42 -9.78 7.74
C ASN A 60 4.04 -8.32 8.05
N GLU A 61 5.03 -7.43 7.93
CA GLU A 61 4.85 -6.01 8.25
C GLU A 61 3.82 -5.33 7.34
N LEU A 62 3.76 -5.69 6.05
CA LEU A 62 2.80 -5.17 5.08
C LEU A 62 1.35 -5.47 5.49
N GLU A 63 1.07 -6.71 5.90
CA GLU A 63 -0.25 -7.12 6.38
C GLU A 63 -0.67 -6.31 7.62
N ILE A 64 0.24 -6.11 8.56
CA ILE A 64 0.00 -5.33 9.78
C ILE A 64 -0.31 -3.87 9.43
N VAL A 65 0.46 -3.26 8.53
CA VAL A 65 0.27 -1.87 8.10
C VAL A 65 -1.07 -1.71 7.38
N GLN A 66 -1.43 -2.60 6.47
CA GLN A 66 -2.71 -2.55 5.77
C GLN A 66 -3.90 -2.77 6.72
N TRP A 67 -3.77 -3.69 7.67
CA TRP A 67 -4.80 -3.93 8.68
C TRP A 67 -5.04 -2.70 9.59
N ARG A 68 -3.97 -1.97 9.95
CA ARG A 68 -4.07 -0.71 10.70
C ARG A 68 -4.73 0.41 9.91
N HIS A 69 -4.52 0.41 8.60
CA HIS A 69 -4.91 1.49 7.69
C HIS A 69 -5.77 0.98 6.53
N PRO A 70 -6.92 0.32 6.78
CA PRO A 70 -7.68 -0.40 5.76
C PRO A 70 -8.24 0.50 4.64
N ASN A 71 -8.40 1.80 4.91
CA ASN A 71 -8.91 2.78 3.94
C ASN A 71 -7.78 3.52 3.20
N ALA A 72 -6.52 3.26 3.53
CA ALA A 72 -5.39 3.85 2.83
C ALA A 72 -5.04 3.03 1.58
N VAL A 73 -4.48 3.69 0.59
CA VAL A 73 -4.12 3.11 -0.71
C VAL A 73 -2.63 3.29 -0.94
N MET A 74 -1.91 2.24 -1.27
CA MET A 74 -0.49 2.34 -1.63
C MET A 74 -0.30 3.25 -2.83
N THR A 75 0.70 4.14 -2.73
CA THR A 75 1.02 5.15 -3.75
C THR A 75 2.53 5.40 -3.83
N PHE A 76 2.97 6.20 -4.78
CA PHE A 76 4.36 6.63 -4.98
C PHE A 76 5.37 5.49 -4.80
N ASP A 77 6.44 5.68 -4.00
CA ASP A 77 7.57 4.75 -3.91
C ASP A 77 7.12 3.32 -3.59
N SER A 78 6.11 3.13 -2.72
CA SER A 78 5.55 1.80 -2.48
C SER A 78 4.82 1.25 -3.70
N ALA A 79 3.99 2.06 -4.36
CA ALA A 79 3.27 1.62 -5.54
C ALA A 79 4.20 1.41 -6.74
N TYR A 80 5.23 2.23 -6.90
CA TYR A 80 6.25 2.01 -7.92
C TYR A 80 6.94 0.66 -7.75
N PHE A 81 7.32 0.31 -6.53
CA PHE A 81 7.94 -0.97 -6.21
C PHE A 81 6.99 -2.15 -6.47
N TYR A 82 5.76 -2.10 -5.95
CA TYR A 82 4.79 -3.19 -6.11
C TYR A 82 4.27 -3.38 -7.54
N HIS A 83 4.39 -2.37 -8.37
CA HIS A 83 4.09 -2.44 -9.81
C HIS A 83 5.31 -2.71 -10.69
N ASP A 84 6.47 -3.01 -10.09
CA ASP A 84 7.74 -3.24 -10.81
C ASP A 84 8.15 -2.05 -11.72
N LEU A 85 7.86 -0.82 -11.29
CA LEU A 85 8.30 0.41 -11.97
C LEU A 85 9.68 0.86 -11.51
N THR A 86 10.18 0.33 -10.42
CA THR A 86 11.53 0.53 -9.84
C THR A 86 11.94 -0.69 -9.03
N ASP A 87 13.24 -0.96 -8.97
CA ASP A 87 13.84 -1.97 -8.08
C ASP A 87 14.17 -1.40 -6.69
N ALA A 88 13.97 -0.09 -6.47
CA ALA A 88 14.26 0.56 -5.21
C ALA A 88 13.22 0.18 -4.15
N VAL A 89 13.66 -0.58 -3.14
CA VAL A 89 12.80 -0.93 -1.98
C VAL A 89 12.50 0.33 -1.19
N PRO A 90 11.24 0.69 -0.98
CA PRO A 90 10.87 1.92 -0.26
C PRO A 90 11.22 1.80 1.23
N GLU A 91 11.70 2.90 1.82
CA GLU A 91 12.00 2.99 3.26
C GLU A 91 10.73 3.01 4.13
N PHE A 92 9.62 3.51 3.58
CA PHE A 92 8.32 3.65 4.23
C PHE A 92 7.22 3.06 3.36
N TYR A 93 6.10 2.72 3.96
CA TYR A 93 4.86 2.49 3.22
C TYR A 93 4.21 3.82 2.84
N TYR A 94 4.32 4.19 1.58
CA TYR A 94 3.73 5.41 1.03
C TYR A 94 2.23 5.18 0.81
N MET A 95 1.40 5.82 1.61
CA MET A 95 -0.05 5.58 1.61
C MET A 95 -0.84 6.86 1.37
N ALA A 96 -1.78 6.80 0.44
CA ALA A 96 -2.73 7.86 0.15
C ALA A 96 -4.00 7.69 0.99
N THR A 97 -4.52 8.80 1.48
CA THR A 97 -5.79 8.88 2.23
C THR A 97 -6.65 10.02 1.70
N ALA A 98 -7.94 9.98 2.02
CA ALA A 98 -8.87 11.05 1.67
C ALA A 98 -8.38 12.41 2.19
N HIS A 99 -8.70 13.47 1.45
CA HIS A 99 -8.45 14.84 1.88
C HIS A 99 -9.11 15.11 3.24
N GLY A 100 -8.35 15.64 4.19
CA GLY A 100 -8.85 15.92 5.54
C GLY A 100 -8.88 14.70 6.48
N ALA A 101 -8.42 13.53 6.05
CA ALA A 101 -8.23 12.39 6.94
C ALA A 101 -7.26 12.75 8.08
N ARG A 102 -7.44 12.09 9.23
CA ARG A 102 -6.53 12.30 10.37
C ARG A 102 -5.11 11.87 10.01
N PRO A 103 -4.08 12.61 10.48
CA PRO A 103 -2.70 12.20 10.32
C PRO A 103 -2.46 10.81 10.91
N MET A 104 -1.85 9.93 10.14
CA MET A 104 -1.38 8.63 10.60
C MET A 104 -0.17 8.81 11.52
N ARG A 105 -0.23 8.22 12.72
CA ARG A 105 0.88 8.22 13.68
C ARG A 105 1.56 6.86 13.68
N ASP A 106 1.90 6.39 12.48
CA ASP A 106 2.60 5.13 12.28
C ASP A 106 4.01 5.43 11.73
N PRO A 107 5.08 5.04 12.44
CA PRO A 107 6.45 5.33 12.01
C PRO A 107 6.85 4.64 10.71
N LEU A 108 6.11 3.62 10.30
CA LEU A 108 6.35 2.89 9.05
C LEU A 108 5.66 3.54 7.84
N VAL A 109 4.77 4.52 8.07
CA VAL A 109 3.91 5.07 7.02
C VAL A 109 4.25 6.51 6.70
N LYS A 110 4.37 6.80 5.40
CA LYS A 110 4.43 8.16 4.87
C LYS A 110 3.11 8.49 4.19
N GLN A 111 2.32 9.34 4.86
CA GLN A 111 0.96 9.67 4.43
C GLN A 111 0.92 10.77 3.37
N PHE A 112 0.09 10.58 2.36
CA PHE A 112 -0.26 11.57 1.34
C PHE A 112 -1.76 11.79 1.32
N TYR A 113 -2.19 13.00 0.95
CA TYR A 113 -3.61 13.33 0.84
C TYR A 113 -4.04 13.36 -0.63
N MET A 114 -5.08 12.59 -0.96
CA MET A 114 -5.70 12.61 -2.27
C MET A 114 -6.47 13.91 -2.48
N PRO A 115 -6.58 14.42 -3.70
CA PRO A 115 -7.54 15.48 -4.02
C PRO A 115 -8.97 15.03 -3.70
N SER A 116 -9.80 15.95 -3.19
CA SER A 116 -11.21 15.65 -2.88
C SER A 116 -11.96 15.15 -4.10
N GLY A 117 -12.74 14.10 -3.92
CA GLY A 117 -13.54 13.48 -5.00
C GLY A 117 -12.76 12.52 -5.89
N THR A 118 -11.52 12.17 -5.51
CA THR A 118 -10.70 11.20 -6.26
C THR A 118 -10.34 9.96 -5.43
N GLU A 119 -11.01 9.77 -4.31
CA GLU A 119 -10.63 8.80 -3.29
C GLU A 119 -10.71 7.35 -3.78
N GLU A 120 -11.67 7.04 -4.63
CA GLU A 120 -11.90 5.68 -5.16
C GLU A 120 -11.42 5.51 -6.62
N LEU A 121 -10.93 6.58 -7.26
CA LEU A 121 -10.47 6.51 -8.65
C LEU A 121 -9.19 5.69 -8.75
N GLY A 122 -9.20 4.65 -9.59
CA GLY A 122 -8.03 3.82 -9.87
C GLY A 122 -7.56 3.01 -8.66
N VAL A 123 -8.41 2.83 -7.64
CA VAL A 123 -8.09 1.93 -6.52
C VAL A 123 -8.33 0.50 -6.93
N THR A 124 -7.31 -0.32 -6.80
CA THR A 124 -7.35 -1.74 -7.12
C THR A 124 -6.69 -2.58 -6.02
N THR A 125 -6.67 -3.88 -6.22
CA THR A 125 -5.95 -4.81 -5.36
C THR A 125 -5.09 -5.70 -6.24
N ILE A 126 -3.80 -5.76 -5.95
CA ILE A 126 -2.87 -6.71 -6.57
C ILE A 126 -2.48 -7.79 -5.57
N GLU A 127 -1.97 -8.90 -6.06
CA GLU A 127 -1.34 -9.94 -5.24
C GLU A 127 0.18 -9.80 -5.35
N TYR A 128 0.85 -9.69 -4.20
CA TYR A 128 2.30 -9.59 -4.11
C TYR A 128 2.83 -10.57 -3.06
N CYS A 129 3.59 -11.56 -3.48
CA CYS A 129 4.14 -12.62 -2.62
C CYS A 129 3.09 -13.35 -1.76
N GLY A 130 1.85 -13.45 -2.24
CA GLY A 130 0.74 -14.08 -1.52
C GLY A 130 -0.14 -13.10 -0.72
N ASP A 131 0.30 -11.85 -0.56
CA ASP A 131 -0.47 -10.80 0.12
C ASP A 131 -1.32 -10.00 -0.86
N LYS A 132 -2.48 -9.57 -0.41
CA LYS A 132 -3.33 -8.63 -1.16
C LYS A 132 -2.96 -7.21 -0.81
N VAL A 133 -2.52 -6.44 -1.79
CA VAL A 133 -2.11 -5.04 -1.62
C VAL A 133 -3.14 -4.11 -2.24
N ARG A 134 -3.77 -3.26 -1.41
CA ARG A 134 -4.66 -2.19 -1.87
C ARG A 134 -3.81 -1.04 -2.40
N ILE A 135 -3.90 -0.75 -3.69
CA ILE A 135 -2.96 0.10 -4.42
C ILE A 135 -3.67 0.89 -5.51
N PHE A 136 -3.09 1.99 -5.99
CA PHE A 136 -3.53 2.60 -7.23
C PHE A 136 -3.14 1.75 -8.44
N ASP A 137 -4.02 1.68 -9.44
CA ASP A 137 -3.68 1.13 -10.76
C ASP A 137 -2.63 2.01 -11.47
N LEU A 138 -2.08 1.52 -12.57
CA LEU A 138 -1.01 2.19 -13.30
C LEU A 138 -1.44 3.56 -13.84
N GLU A 139 -2.67 3.70 -14.32
CA GLU A 139 -3.21 4.93 -14.88
C GLU A 139 -3.35 6.00 -13.80
N ARG A 140 -3.91 5.64 -12.63
CA ARG A 140 -3.99 6.56 -11.51
C ARG A 140 -2.62 6.94 -10.99
N LEU A 141 -1.72 5.98 -10.85
CA LEU A 141 -0.36 6.19 -10.37
C LEU A 141 0.43 7.11 -11.31
N LEU A 142 0.25 6.99 -12.61
CA LEU A 142 0.84 7.90 -13.62
C LEU A 142 0.35 9.34 -13.42
N ILE A 143 -0.95 9.55 -13.19
CA ILE A 143 -1.51 10.88 -12.91
C ILE A 143 -0.92 11.47 -11.62
N GLU A 144 -0.81 10.66 -10.55
CA GLU A 144 -0.19 11.10 -9.30
C GLU A 144 1.29 11.46 -9.48
N THR A 145 2.02 10.67 -10.29
CA THR A 145 3.42 10.94 -10.64
C THR A 145 3.56 12.28 -11.36
N ALA A 146 2.74 12.53 -12.38
CA ALA A 146 2.73 13.80 -13.11
C ALA A 146 2.38 14.99 -12.19
N ARG A 147 1.38 14.81 -11.30
CA ARG A 147 0.96 15.81 -10.32
C ARG A 147 2.06 16.19 -9.33
N MET A 148 2.90 15.25 -8.99
CA MET A 148 3.98 15.40 -8.01
C MET A 148 5.35 15.60 -8.64
N LYS A 149 5.46 15.80 -9.97
CA LYS A 149 6.71 15.98 -10.73
C LYS A 149 7.73 16.89 -10.04
N GLY A 150 7.29 18.04 -9.52
CA GLY A 150 8.18 19.00 -8.86
C GLY A 150 8.51 18.70 -7.38
N LYS A 151 7.97 17.60 -6.82
CA LYS A 151 8.14 17.23 -5.40
C LYS A 151 8.81 15.86 -5.21
N LEU A 152 8.80 15.03 -6.25
CA LEU A 152 9.53 13.75 -6.25
C LEU A 152 11.03 14.01 -6.43
N ALA A 153 11.85 13.10 -5.92
CA ALA A 153 13.29 13.12 -6.18
C ALA A 153 13.53 13.01 -7.70
N PRO A 154 14.37 13.88 -8.32
CA PRO A 154 14.50 13.93 -9.78
C PRO A 154 14.90 12.62 -10.42
N ASP A 155 15.75 11.83 -9.75
CA ASP A 155 16.23 10.56 -10.29
C ASP A 155 15.11 9.49 -10.22
N MET A 156 14.36 9.42 -9.12
CA MET A 156 13.19 8.55 -9.00
C MET A 156 12.13 8.92 -10.06
N TYR A 157 11.85 10.21 -10.23
CA TYR A 157 10.90 10.66 -11.25
C TYR A 157 11.29 10.20 -12.64
N LYS A 158 12.56 10.39 -13.05
CA LYS A 158 13.07 9.96 -14.36
C LYS A 158 12.98 8.45 -14.55
N GLU A 159 13.37 7.68 -13.54
CA GLU A 159 13.32 6.22 -13.57
C GLU A 159 11.88 5.72 -13.76
N VAL A 160 10.95 6.22 -12.96
CA VAL A 160 9.54 5.83 -13.00
C VAL A 160 8.88 6.25 -14.32
N VAL A 161 9.15 7.46 -14.81
CA VAL A 161 8.65 7.92 -16.13
C VAL A 161 9.19 7.05 -17.26
N LEU A 162 10.47 6.66 -17.21
CA LEU A 162 11.04 5.74 -18.19
C LEU A 162 10.35 4.37 -18.13
N SER A 163 10.08 3.85 -16.94
CA SER A 163 9.37 2.59 -16.77
C SER A 163 7.93 2.66 -17.31
N PHE A 164 7.20 3.74 -17.07
CA PHE A 164 5.90 3.97 -17.71
C PHE A 164 5.98 4.03 -19.22
N ARG A 165 7.00 4.70 -19.76
CA ARG A 165 7.21 4.79 -21.21
C ARG A 165 7.45 3.42 -21.84
N LEU A 166 8.28 2.58 -21.22
CA LEU A 166 8.56 1.22 -21.68
C LEU A 166 7.32 0.31 -21.60
N ARG A 167 6.40 0.61 -20.70
CA ARG A 167 5.15 -0.14 -20.48
C ARG A 167 3.92 0.62 -20.98
N SER A 168 4.08 1.61 -21.86
CA SER A 168 2.98 2.44 -22.36
C SER A 168 1.86 1.65 -23.05
N SER A 169 2.19 0.50 -23.64
CA SER A 169 1.18 -0.41 -24.21
C SER A 169 0.26 -1.10 -23.18
N GLU A 170 0.61 -1.09 -21.91
CA GLU A 170 -0.22 -1.62 -20.83
C GLU A 170 -1.21 -0.57 -20.29
N LEU A 171 -0.99 0.71 -20.62
CA LEU A 171 -1.81 1.82 -20.15
C LEU A 171 -3.05 2.00 -21.02
N GLU A 172 -4.19 2.16 -20.38
CA GLU A 172 -5.48 2.39 -21.01
C GLU A 172 -5.78 3.89 -21.12
N ALA A 173 -5.52 4.48 -22.30
CA ALA A 173 -5.67 5.92 -22.51
C ALA A 173 -7.06 6.47 -22.14
N TYR A 174 -8.12 5.67 -22.32
CA TYR A 174 -9.47 6.08 -21.93
C TYR A 174 -9.63 6.21 -20.41
N LYS A 175 -8.99 5.35 -19.60
CA LYS A 175 -8.97 5.47 -18.13
C LYS A 175 -8.22 6.70 -17.68
N ILE A 176 -7.05 6.98 -18.30
CA ILE A 176 -6.29 8.21 -18.01
C ILE A 176 -7.17 9.45 -18.26
N ALA A 177 -7.86 9.51 -19.40
CA ALA A 177 -8.74 10.63 -19.74
C ALA A 177 -9.93 10.76 -18.76
N ASP A 178 -10.53 9.63 -18.39
CA ASP A 178 -11.65 9.58 -17.42
C ASP A 178 -11.19 10.05 -16.03
N TYR A 179 -10.09 9.52 -15.53
CA TYR A 179 -9.54 9.93 -14.22
C TYR A 179 -9.12 11.40 -14.21
N LEU A 180 -8.45 11.89 -15.26
CA LEU A 180 -8.03 13.28 -15.38
C LEU A 180 -9.21 14.27 -15.31
N ALA A 181 -10.42 13.87 -15.72
CA ALA A 181 -11.62 14.70 -15.63
C ALA A 181 -11.96 15.13 -14.19
N HIS A 182 -11.48 14.38 -13.19
CA HIS A 182 -11.69 14.65 -11.76
C HIS A 182 -10.56 15.46 -11.12
N PHE A 183 -9.52 15.80 -11.86
CA PHE A 183 -8.39 16.55 -11.32
C PHE A 183 -8.41 18.02 -11.71
N ALA A 184 -8.08 18.87 -10.75
CA ALA A 184 -7.74 20.25 -11.05
C ALA A 184 -6.50 20.30 -11.97
N ARG A 185 -6.47 21.26 -12.92
CA ARG A 185 -5.37 21.44 -13.90
C ARG A 185 -5.24 20.26 -14.86
N ARG A 186 -6.36 19.64 -15.21
CA ARG A 186 -6.44 18.51 -16.14
C ARG A 186 -5.51 18.67 -17.36
N ASP A 187 -5.66 19.78 -18.12
CA ASP A 187 -4.93 20.00 -19.37
C ASP A 187 -3.40 20.01 -19.17
N ALA A 188 -2.94 20.57 -18.04
CA ALA A 188 -1.51 20.59 -17.71
C ALA A 188 -0.99 19.21 -17.35
N LEU A 189 -1.78 18.39 -16.64
CA LEU A 189 -1.42 17.02 -16.32
C LEU A 189 -1.42 16.14 -17.56
N GLU A 190 -2.41 16.30 -18.41
CA GLU A 190 -2.53 15.61 -19.70
C GLU A 190 -1.31 15.90 -20.60
N SER A 191 -0.92 17.18 -20.72
CA SER A 191 0.28 17.60 -21.48
C SER A 191 1.53 16.90 -20.92
N ILE A 192 1.75 16.91 -19.61
CA ILE A 192 2.91 16.26 -18.99
C ILE A 192 2.93 14.75 -19.31
N ILE A 193 1.79 14.08 -19.18
CA ILE A 193 1.68 12.63 -19.40
C ILE A 193 1.99 12.29 -20.86
N TYR A 194 1.39 13.03 -21.81
CA TYR A 194 1.61 12.76 -23.24
C TYR A 194 3.01 13.12 -23.71
N GLU A 195 3.60 14.19 -23.21
CA GLU A 195 4.96 14.59 -23.58
C GLU A 195 6.04 13.64 -23.03
N GLU A 196 5.80 13.04 -21.86
CA GLU A 196 6.83 12.27 -21.19
C GLU A 196 6.67 10.76 -21.30
N VAL A 197 5.46 10.26 -21.57
CA VAL A 197 5.21 8.82 -21.61
C VAL A 197 4.83 8.32 -23.00
N PHE A 198 4.03 9.07 -23.75
CA PHE A 198 3.58 8.73 -25.09
C PHE A 198 4.30 9.53 -26.16
#